data_47b8dd5af234b0fd56826e247d9a4905
#
_entry.id   47b8dd5af234b0fd56826e247d9a4905
#
_cell.length_a   1.000
_cell.length_b   1.000
_cell.length_c   1.000
_cell.angle_alpha   90.00
_cell.angle_beta   90.00
_cell.angle_gamma   90.00
#
_symmetry.space_group_name_H-M   'P 1'
#
loop_
_entity.id
_entity.type
_entity.pdbx_description
1 polymer ?
#
loop_
_entity_poly.entity_id
_entity_poly.type
_entity_poly.pdbx_seq_one_letter_code
_entity_poly.pdbx_strand_id
1 'polypeptide(L)'
;MRMRVVLAALVLAAVLVLPVLTAPAQAQSAARKVFQISMVSFKFTPSLITVNRGDTVVLQFTNEDPDRRNHSIASRLFMQMEPKVSGEFRTGVAEERRFFAAEPGKKFELEFVATQAGSFPFVCGVFDHGARGQSGAINVLAAAAQP
;
A
#
# COMPACT_ATOMS: atom_id res chain seq x y z
N MET A 1 49.04 -43.95 60.53
CA MET A 1 47.99 -44.19 59.50
C MET A 1 47.11 -42.96 59.51
N ARG A 2 47.28 -42.04 58.50
CA ARG A 2 46.53 -40.76 58.47
C ARG A 2 45.50 -40.83 57.36
N MET A 3 44.22 -40.84 57.79
CA MET A 3 43.06 -40.88 56.90
C MET A 3 42.77 -39.45 56.39
N ARG A 4 42.90 -39.25 55.05
CA ARG A 4 42.52 -37.98 54.41
C ARG A 4 41.08 -38.02 54.00
N VAL A 5 40.27 -37.18 54.61
CA VAL A 5 38.89 -36.96 54.25
C VAL A 5 38.88 -35.94 53.09
N VAL A 6 38.40 -36.35 51.91
CA VAL A 6 38.20 -35.45 50.78
C VAL A 6 36.73 -34.99 50.83
N LEU A 7 36.53 -33.71 51.12
CA LEU A 7 35.21 -33.04 50.98
C LEU A 7 35.02 -32.70 49.50
N ALA A 8 34.04 -33.36 48.87
CA ALA A 8 33.55 -32.99 47.56
C ALA A 8 32.46 -31.87 47.71
N ALA A 9 32.76 -30.66 47.27
CA ALA A 9 31.81 -29.56 47.20
C ALA A 9 30.97 -29.69 45.91
N LEU A 10 29.67 -30.00 46.06
CA LEU A 10 28.71 -29.97 44.98
C LEU A 10 28.30 -28.50 44.74
N VAL A 11 28.70 -27.92 43.61
CA VAL A 11 28.24 -26.60 43.16
C VAL A 11 26.95 -26.82 42.36
N LEU A 12 25.80 -26.47 42.96
CA LEU A 12 24.50 -26.48 42.29
C LEU A 12 24.36 -25.19 41.48
N ALA A 13 24.53 -25.27 40.17
CA ALA A 13 24.26 -24.14 39.27
C ALA A 13 22.75 -24.01 39.04
N ALA A 14 22.11 -23.05 39.68
CA ALA A 14 20.72 -22.71 39.42
C ALA A 14 20.61 -21.96 38.09
N VAL A 15 20.11 -22.62 37.06
CA VAL A 15 19.78 -21.99 35.77
C VAL A 15 18.50 -21.17 35.95
N LEU A 16 18.63 -19.85 35.99
CA LEU A 16 17.50 -18.91 36.03
C LEU A 16 16.87 -18.84 34.64
N VAL A 17 15.79 -19.58 34.41
CA VAL A 17 14.99 -19.47 33.16
C VAL A 17 14.10 -18.25 33.32
N LEU A 18 14.49 -17.12 32.70
CA LEU A 18 13.67 -15.93 32.59
C LEU A 18 12.55 -16.21 31.57
N PRO A 19 11.25 -15.99 31.93
CA PRO A 19 10.17 -16.10 30.96
C PRO A 19 10.32 -14.98 29.92
N VAL A 20 10.48 -15.34 28.65
CA VAL A 20 10.40 -14.41 27.53
C VAL A 20 8.93 -14.03 27.40
N LEU A 21 8.58 -12.82 27.85
CA LEU A 21 7.26 -12.21 27.62
C LEU A 21 7.16 -11.88 26.13
N THR A 22 6.59 -12.79 25.35
CA THR A 22 6.20 -12.51 23.97
C THR A 22 4.98 -11.60 24.01
N ALA A 23 5.17 -10.30 23.69
CA ALA A 23 4.06 -9.39 23.49
C ALA A 23 3.20 -9.90 22.32
N PRO A 24 1.85 -9.94 22.45
CA PRO A 24 1.00 -10.36 21.33
C PRO A 24 1.22 -9.41 20.16
N ALA A 25 1.57 -9.95 18.99
CA ALA A 25 1.60 -9.19 17.76
C ALA A 25 0.17 -8.69 17.48
N GLN A 26 -0.03 -7.38 17.56
CA GLN A 26 -1.33 -6.78 17.26
C GLN A 26 -1.62 -6.98 15.78
N ALA A 27 -2.62 -7.80 15.46
CA ALA A 27 -3.16 -7.89 14.11
C ALA A 27 -3.66 -6.49 13.70
N GLN A 28 -3.06 -5.94 12.66
CA GLN A 28 -3.44 -4.63 12.15
C GLN A 28 -4.85 -4.76 11.56
N SER A 29 -5.84 -4.14 12.20
CA SER A 29 -7.22 -4.17 11.73
C SER A 29 -7.34 -3.47 10.39
N ALA A 30 -8.18 -4.01 9.49
CA ALA A 30 -8.52 -3.38 8.22
C ALA A 30 -9.07 -1.97 8.45
N ALA A 31 -8.49 -0.97 7.81
CA ALA A 31 -8.87 0.42 7.96
C ALA A 31 -9.43 0.99 6.65
N ARG A 32 -10.26 2.03 6.74
CA ARG A 32 -10.66 2.83 5.57
C ARG A 32 -9.67 3.98 5.43
N LYS A 33 -8.95 4.04 4.30
CA LYS A 33 -7.94 5.06 4.01
C LYS A 33 -8.35 5.88 2.80
N VAL A 34 -8.37 7.19 2.96
CA VAL A 34 -8.77 8.14 1.92
C VAL A 34 -7.55 8.97 1.51
N PHE A 35 -7.29 9.04 0.20
CA PHE A 35 -6.23 9.82 -0.39
C PHE A 35 -6.79 10.80 -1.41
N GLN A 36 -6.50 12.07 -1.25
CA GLN A 36 -6.81 13.10 -2.25
C GLN A 36 -5.62 13.23 -3.20
N ILE A 37 -5.87 13.08 -4.50
CA ILE A 37 -4.83 13.04 -5.52
C ILE A 37 -5.11 14.11 -6.57
N SER A 38 -4.20 15.08 -6.64
CA SER A 38 -4.18 16.09 -7.70
C SER A 38 -3.50 15.52 -8.94
N MET A 39 -4.07 15.80 -10.11
CA MET A 39 -3.52 15.47 -11.43
C MET A 39 -3.21 16.77 -12.16
N VAL A 40 -1.94 17.03 -12.42
CA VAL A 40 -1.44 18.14 -13.24
C VAL A 40 -0.36 17.63 -14.20
N SER A 41 0.02 18.42 -15.20
CA SER A 41 1.09 18.08 -16.13
C SER A 41 2.47 18.18 -15.47
N PHE A 42 3.23 17.16 -15.33
CA PHE A 42 3.10 15.74 -15.60
C PHE A 42 3.28 15.00 -14.29
N LYS A 43 2.35 15.17 -13.37
CA LYS A 43 2.52 14.78 -11.97
C LYS A 43 1.21 14.32 -11.35
N PHE A 44 1.31 13.33 -10.45
CA PHE A 44 0.32 13.02 -9.43
C PHE A 44 0.81 13.53 -8.08
N THR A 45 -0.07 14.06 -7.24
CA THR A 45 0.29 14.49 -5.89
C THR A 45 -0.79 13.99 -4.91
N PRO A 46 -0.48 13.04 -4.02
CA PRO A 46 0.76 12.25 -3.95
C PRO A 46 0.91 11.25 -5.12
N SER A 47 2.15 10.89 -5.46
CA SER A 47 2.47 9.86 -6.45
C SER A 47 2.76 8.48 -5.82
N LEU A 48 3.01 8.43 -4.51
CA LEU A 48 3.23 7.20 -3.77
C LEU A 48 2.17 7.05 -2.68
N ILE A 49 1.49 5.91 -2.67
CA ILE A 49 0.44 5.58 -1.72
C ILE A 49 0.82 4.26 -1.06
N THR A 50 0.76 4.20 0.27
CA THR A 50 1.05 2.96 1.02
C THR A 50 -0.14 2.61 1.91
N VAL A 51 -0.61 1.38 1.76
CA VAL A 51 -1.75 0.81 2.50
C VAL A 51 -1.40 -0.61 2.96
N ASN A 52 -2.22 -1.20 3.81
CA ASN A 52 -2.06 -2.60 4.22
C ASN A 52 -3.04 -3.50 3.47
N ARG A 53 -2.68 -4.75 3.31
CA ARG A 53 -3.62 -5.76 2.82
C ARG A 53 -4.83 -5.84 3.74
N GLY A 54 -6.02 -5.78 3.15
CA GLY A 54 -7.30 -5.73 3.84
C GLY A 54 -7.87 -4.31 3.99
N ASP A 55 -7.07 -3.26 3.85
CA ASP A 55 -7.60 -1.88 3.92
C ASP A 55 -8.62 -1.62 2.81
N THR A 56 -9.67 -0.88 3.14
CA THR A 56 -10.54 -0.23 2.16
C THR A 56 -9.90 1.08 1.73
N VAL A 57 -9.52 1.16 0.48
CA VAL A 57 -8.79 2.31 -0.09
C VAL A 57 -9.73 3.16 -0.91
N VAL A 58 -9.72 4.45 -0.66
CA VAL A 58 -10.47 5.45 -1.42
C VAL A 58 -9.49 6.44 -2.03
N LEU A 59 -9.49 6.52 -3.35
CA LEU A 59 -8.65 7.45 -4.11
C LEU A 59 -9.55 8.51 -4.75
N GLN A 60 -9.44 9.75 -4.29
CA GLN A 60 -10.19 10.90 -4.80
C GLN A 60 -9.31 11.70 -5.75
N PHE A 61 -9.57 11.60 -7.04
CA PHE A 61 -8.82 12.29 -8.08
C PHE A 61 -9.47 13.62 -8.45
N THR A 62 -8.66 14.67 -8.57
CA THR A 62 -9.05 15.96 -9.13
C THR A 62 -8.11 16.33 -10.27
N ASN A 63 -8.65 16.62 -11.45
CA ASN A 63 -7.86 17.19 -12.54
C ASN A 63 -7.78 18.71 -12.35
N GLU A 64 -6.65 19.18 -11.82
CA GLU A 64 -6.36 20.58 -11.51
C GLU A 64 -5.40 21.19 -12.53
N ASP A 65 -5.28 20.61 -13.73
CA ASP A 65 -4.32 21.07 -14.74
C ASP A 65 -4.63 22.47 -15.21
N PRO A 66 -3.73 23.44 -15.00
CA PRO A 66 -3.94 24.84 -15.41
C PRO A 66 -3.96 25.02 -16.93
N ASP A 67 -3.29 24.12 -17.68
CA ASP A 67 -3.27 24.13 -19.14
C ASP A 67 -4.47 23.37 -19.75
N ARG A 68 -5.44 23.00 -18.93
CA ARG A 68 -6.69 22.33 -19.32
C ARG A 68 -6.48 21.02 -20.09
N ARG A 69 -5.48 20.23 -19.70
CA ARG A 69 -5.22 18.90 -20.27
C ARG A 69 -6.05 17.84 -19.58
N ASN A 70 -6.44 16.82 -20.34
CA ASN A 70 -7.01 15.62 -19.77
C ASN A 70 -5.93 14.82 -19.05
N HIS A 71 -6.30 14.17 -17.96
CA HIS A 71 -5.46 13.24 -17.24
C HIS A 71 -6.18 11.94 -16.97
N SER A 72 -5.40 10.87 -16.80
CA SER A 72 -5.93 9.56 -16.40
C SER A 72 -5.02 8.88 -15.40
N ILE A 73 -5.57 7.92 -14.68
CA ILE A 73 -4.79 6.92 -13.96
C ILE A 73 -5.03 5.57 -14.63
N ALA A 74 -3.98 4.87 -15.02
CA ALA A 74 -4.03 3.55 -15.62
C ALA A 74 -3.16 2.57 -14.83
N SER A 75 -3.71 1.43 -14.41
CA SER A 75 -2.98 0.41 -13.64
C SER A 75 -3.57 -0.98 -13.86
N ARG A 76 -2.71 -2.01 -13.79
CA ARG A 76 -3.14 -3.41 -13.69
C ARG A 76 -3.87 -3.71 -12.37
N LEU A 77 -3.58 -2.95 -11.31
CA LEU A 77 -4.28 -3.04 -10.04
C LEU A 77 -5.81 -3.05 -10.23
N PHE A 78 -6.32 -2.16 -11.08
CA PHE A 78 -7.77 -2.00 -11.30
C PHE A 78 -8.40 -3.10 -12.16
N MET A 79 -7.60 -4.01 -12.71
CA MET A 79 -8.07 -5.26 -13.30
C MET A 79 -8.21 -6.37 -12.26
N GLN A 80 -7.43 -6.29 -11.16
CA GLN A 80 -7.35 -7.32 -10.13
C GLN A 80 -8.24 -7.00 -8.92
N MET A 81 -8.33 -5.71 -8.56
CA MET A 81 -9.09 -5.21 -7.41
C MET A 81 -10.19 -4.25 -7.88
N GLU A 82 -11.13 -4.77 -8.63
CA GLU A 82 -12.17 -4.04 -9.34
C GLU A 82 -12.82 -2.92 -8.49
N PRO A 83 -12.51 -1.62 -8.76
CA PRO A 83 -12.97 -0.54 -7.91
C PRO A 83 -14.43 -0.20 -8.18
N LYS A 84 -15.14 0.20 -7.12
CA LYS A 84 -16.35 1.01 -7.26
C LYS A 84 -15.92 2.41 -7.69
N VAL A 85 -16.64 2.98 -8.64
CA VAL A 85 -16.29 4.27 -9.24
C VAL A 85 -17.47 5.23 -9.12
N SER A 86 -17.17 6.48 -8.77
CA SER A 86 -18.15 7.57 -8.75
C SER A 86 -17.55 8.88 -9.28
N GLY A 87 -18.40 9.83 -9.66
CA GLY A 87 -17.98 11.12 -10.19
C GLY A 87 -18.00 11.22 -11.71
N GLU A 88 -17.20 12.14 -12.27
CA GLU A 88 -17.16 12.42 -13.70
C GLU A 88 -15.89 11.85 -14.34
N PHE A 89 -16.02 10.75 -15.06
CA PHE A 89 -14.89 10.03 -15.61
C PHE A 89 -15.22 9.35 -16.95
N ARG A 90 -14.17 8.99 -17.69
CA ARG A 90 -14.20 8.01 -18.79
C ARG A 90 -13.36 6.83 -18.38
N THR A 91 -13.71 5.63 -18.80
CA THR A 91 -12.96 4.41 -18.47
C THR A 91 -12.85 3.49 -19.67
N GLY A 92 -11.86 2.61 -19.61
CA GLY A 92 -11.63 1.57 -20.61
C GLY A 92 -10.42 0.73 -20.20
N VAL A 93 -10.00 -0.14 -21.11
CA VAL A 93 -8.80 -0.98 -20.96
C VAL A 93 -7.88 -0.71 -22.15
N ALA A 94 -6.61 -0.43 -21.85
CA ALA A 94 -5.54 -0.28 -22.82
C ALA A 94 -4.25 -0.88 -22.25
N GLU A 95 -3.47 -1.59 -23.07
CA GLU A 95 -2.18 -2.20 -22.68
C GLU A 95 -2.28 -3.02 -21.37
N GLU A 96 -3.33 -3.83 -21.24
CA GLU A 96 -3.61 -4.65 -20.05
C GLU A 96 -3.77 -3.84 -18.76
N ARG A 97 -4.13 -2.57 -18.86
CA ARG A 97 -4.44 -1.69 -17.72
C ARG A 97 -5.84 -1.14 -17.87
N ARG A 98 -6.60 -1.15 -16.79
CA ARG A 98 -7.84 -0.36 -16.73
C ARG A 98 -7.47 1.09 -16.42
N PHE A 99 -8.06 2.03 -17.13
CA PHE A 99 -7.87 3.45 -16.88
C PHE A 99 -9.17 4.15 -16.50
N PHE A 100 -9.00 5.25 -15.75
CA PHE A 100 -10.03 6.22 -15.44
C PHE A 100 -9.48 7.60 -15.76
N ALA A 101 -10.20 8.36 -16.60
CA ALA A 101 -9.77 9.64 -17.11
C ALA A 101 -10.74 10.74 -16.73
N ALA A 102 -10.21 11.92 -16.39
CA ALA A 102 -10.98 13.12 -16.09
C ALA A 102 -10.59 14.27 -17.02
N GLU A 103 -11.59 14.99 -17.48
CA GLU A 103 -11.44 16.28 -18.15
C GLU A 103 -11.00 17.36 -17.14
N PRO A 104 -10.48 18.51 -17.60
CA PRO A 104 -10.06 19.61 -16.72
C PRO A 104 -11.17 20.06 -15.76
N GLY A 105 -10.83 20.18 -14.47
CA GLY A 105 -11.74 20.57 -13.40
C GLY A 105 -12.66 19.45 -12.90
N LYS A 106 -12.63 18.26 -13.52
CA LYS A 106 -13.49 17.13 -13.13
C LYS A 106 -12.82 16.29 -12.04
N LYS A 107 -13.69 15.59 -11.27
CA LYS A 107 -13.32 14.75 -10.14
C LYS A 107 -13.95 13.38 -10.27
N PHE A 108 -13.24 12.36 -9.79
CA PHE A 108 -13.79 11.02 -9.61
C PHE A 108 -13.16 10.32 -8.42
N GLU A 109 -13.82 9.30 -7.95
CA GLU A 109 -13.38 8.49 -6.82
C GLU A 109 -13.34 7.02 -7.19
N LEU A 110 -12.30 6.32 -6.74
CA LEU A 110 -12.15 4.87 -6.82
C LEU A 110 -12.13 4.30 -5.41
N GLU A 111 -13.03 3.36 -5.09
CA GLU A 111 -13.02 2.63 -3.83
C GLU A 111 -12.81 1.14 -4.08
N PHE A 112 -11.83 0.53 -3.42
CA PHE A 112 -11.54 -0.90 -3.51
C PHE A 112 -10.95 -1.44 -2.20
N VAL A 113 -11.00 -2.76 -2.02
CA VAL A 113 -10.28 -3.44 -0.93
C VAL A 113 -8.93 -3.91 -1.45
N ALA A 114 -7.86 -3.59 -0.73
CA ALA A 114 -6.50 -4.00 -1.05
C ALA A 114 -6.29 -5.48 -0.71
N THR A 115 -6.71 -6.40 -1.59
CA THR A 115 -6.74 -7.85 -1.31
C THR A 115 -5.39 -8.53 -1.49
N GLN A 116 -4.49 -7.97 -2.30
CA GLN A 116 -3.21 -8.55 -2.69
C GLN A 116 -2.05 -7.64 -2.31
N ALA A 117 -1.06 -8.16 -1.58
CA ALA A 117 0.18 -7.44 -1.29
C ALA A 117 1.06 -7.31 -2.53
N GLY A 118 1.77 -6.19 -2.64
CA GLY A 118 2.67 -5.92 -3.75
C GLY A 118 2.80 -4.44 -4.06
N SER A 119 3.59 -4.12 -5.07
CA SER A 119 3.72 -2.77 -5.61
C SER A 119 3.01 -2.71 -6.97
N PHE A 120 2.08 -1.79 -7.09
CA PHE A 120 1.23 -1.61 -8.26
C PHE A 120 1.49 -0.24 -8.88
N PRO A 121 2.32 -0.18 -9.93
CA PRO A 121 2.57 1.07 -10.62
C PRO A 121 1.31 1.56 -11.35
N PHE A 122 1.18 2.88 -11.43
CA PHE A 122 0.20 3.53 -12.26
C PHE A 122 0.82 4.66 -13.08
N VAL A 123 0.22 4.97 -14.21
CA VAL A 123 0.68 6.00 -15.14
C VAL A 123 -0.50 6.80 -15.67
N CYS A 124 -0.24 8.02 -16.13
CA CYS A 124 -1.18 8.70 -17.01
C CYS A 124 -1.09 8.11 -18.42
N GLY A 125 -2.21 7.62 -18.95
CA GLY A 125 -2.31 7.05 -20.30
C GLY A 125 -2.66 8.07 -21.39
N VAL A 126 -2.67 9.37 -21.08
CA VAL A 126 -2.97 10.44 -22.05
C VAL A 126 -1.70 10.80 -22.80
N PHE A 127 -1.67 10.59 -24.12
CA PHE A 127 -0.52 10.89 -25.00
C PHE A 127 0.83 10.44 -24.40
N ASP A 128 1.77 11.35 -24.26
CA ASP A 128 3.13 11.14 -23.74
C ASP A 128 3.29 11.49 -22.26
N HIS A 129 2.19 11.77 -21.53
CA HIS A 129 2.25 12.23 -20.13
C HIS A 129 2.99 11.24 -19.21
N GLY A 130 2.74 9.93 -19.38
CA GLY A 130 3.45 8.89 -18.63
C GLY A 130 4.95 8.88 -18.93
N ALA A 131 5.34 9.01 -20.21
CA ALA A 131 6.74 9.09 -20.62
C ALA A 131 7.43 10.35 -20.09
N ARG A 132 6.67 11.42 -19.84
CA ARG A 132 7.15 12.68 -19.23
C ARG A 132 7.16 12.65 -17.71
N GLY A 133 6.90 11.47 -17.09
CA GLY A 133 7.04 11.26 -15.66
C GLY A 133 5.74 11.29 -14.86
N GLN A 134 4.57 11.41 -15.50
CA GLN A 134 3.28 11.34 -14.80
C GLN A 134 2.96 9.89 -14.42
N SER A 135 3.58 9.44 -13.35
CA SER A 135 3.49 8.07 -12.82
C SER A 135 3.53 8.05 -11.30
N GLY A 136 3.22 6.91 -10.73
CA GLY A 136 3.28 6.65 -9.31
C GLY A 136 3.09 5.18 -8.99
N ALA A 137 2.92 4.86 -7.71
CA ALA A 137 2.68 3.50 -7.26
C ALA A 137 1.75 3.43 -6.04
N ILE A 138 0.97 2.36 -5.96
CA ILE A 138 0.25 1.95 -4.77
C ILE A 138 0.97 0.73 -4.20
N ASN A 139 1.55 0.87 -3.02
CA ASN A 139 2.19 -0.21 -2.28
C ASN A 139 1.21 -0.79 -1.26
N VAL A 140 0.89 -2.06 -1.42
CA VAL A 140 0.07 -2.82 -0.48
C VAL A 140 1.01 -3.69 0.35
N LEU A 141 1.16 -3.35 1.62
CA LEU A 141 1.98 -4.11 2.56
C LEU A 141 1.27 -5.40 2.93
N ALA A 142 2.03 -6.49 3.04
CA ALA A 142 1.51 -7.74 3.60
C ALA A 142 1.03 -7.50 5.05
N ALA A 143 0.00 -8.23 5.48
CA ALA A 143 -0.29 -8.27 6.91
C ALA A 143 0.94 -8.79 7.64
N ALA A 144 1.26 -8.20 8.83
CA ALA A 144 2.34 -8.72 9.65
C ALA A 144 2.11 -10.22 9.90
N ALA A 145 3.13 -11.03 9.65
CA ALA A 145 3.06 -12.45 9.98
C ALA A 145 2.79 -12.57 11.49
N GLN A 146 1.75 -13.29 11.86
CA GLN A 146 1.56 -13.66 13.27
C GLN A 146 2.62 -14.70 13.62
N PRO A 147 3.32 -14.57 14.74
CA PRO A 147 4.27 -15.57 15.23
C PRO A 147 3.58 -16.88 15.62
#